data_0e27da26b5ed999aaa9e0f4ee20f41ca
#
_entry.id   0e27da26b5ed999aaa9e0f4ee20f41ca
#
_cell.length_a   1.000
_cell.length_b   1.000
_cell.length_c   1.000
_cell.angle_alpha   90.00
_cell.angle_beta   90.00
_cell.angle_gamma   90.00
#
_symmetry.space_group_name_H-M   'P 1'
#
loop_
_entity.id
_entity.type
_entity.pdbx_description
1 polymer ?
#
loop_
_entity_poly.entity_id
_entity_poly.type
_entity_poly.pdbx_seq_one_letter_code
_entity_poly.pdbx_strand_id
1 'polypeptide(L)' 'MTEKQIKQVKAQLPEGETLNRMYRSYEGDIRVISRNRKGNEHRYTTRLNADMSVTLISM' A
#
# COMPACT_ATOMS: atom_id res chain seq x y z
N MET A 1 -0.96 -2.64 -10.68
CA MET A 1 0.21 -3.27 -10.04
C MET A 1 0.26 -4.75 -10.34
N THR A 2 1.47 -5.29 -10.44
CA THR A 2 1.67 -6.72 -10.60
C THR A 2 1.44 -7.45 -9.28
N GLU A 3 1.23 -8.77 -9.34
CA GLU A 3 1.11 -9.58 -8.13
C GLU A 3 2.33 -9.44 -7.23
N LYS A 4 3.52 -9.37 -7.81
CA LYS A 4 4.76 -9.21 -7.06
C LYS A 4 4.76 -7.88 -6.29
N GLN A 5 4.30 -6.80 -6.92
CA GLN A 5 4.22 -5.50 -6.28
C GLN A 5 3.16 -5.49 -5.17
N ILE A 6 2.04 -6.16 -5.37
CA ILE A 6 1.01 -6.30 -4.33
C ILE A 6 1.56 -7.03 -3.12
N LYS A 7 2.33 -8.10 -3.33
CA LYS A 7 2.99 -8.81 -2.24
C LYS A 7 3.98 -7.92 -1.49
N GLN A 8 4.70 -7.05 -2.22
CA GLN A 8 5.63 -6.11 -1.60
C GLN A 8 4.87 -5.11 -0.71
N VAL A 9 3.73 -4.61 -1.16
CA VAL A 9 2.89 -3.72 -0.36
C VAL A 9 2.43 -4.42 0.91
N LYS A 10 1.91 -5.63 0.79
CA LYS A 10 1.45 -6.40 1.95
C LYS A 10 2.56 -6.66 2.95
N ALA A 11 3.78 -6.93 2.47
CA ALA A 11 4.92 -7.20 3.33
C ALA A 11 5.38 -5.97 4.11
N GLN A 12 5.07 -4.77 3.62
CA GLN A 12 5.46 -3.53 4.27
C GLN A 12 4.41 -2.99 5.25
N LEU A 13 3.20 -3.55 5.23
CA LEU A 13 2.16 -3.14 6.17
C LEU A 13 2.58 -3.50 7.59
N PRO A 14 2.30 -2.62 8.58
CA PRO A 14 2.57 -2.94 9.98
C PRO A 14 1.86 -4.20 10.43
N GLU A 15 2.40 -4.86 11.43
CA GLU A 15 1.79 -6.04 12.01
C GLU A 15 0.37 -5.71 12.49
N GLY A 16 -0.56 -6.61 12.19
CA GLY A 16 -1.96 -6.43 12.55
C GLY A 16 -2.79 -5.66 11.54
N GLU A 17 -2.15 -5.08 10.52
CA GLU A 17 -2.88 -4.42 9.44
C GLU A 17 -3.00 -5.34 8.23
N THR A 18 -4.14 -5.27 7.57
CA THR A 18 -4.38 -6.00 6.33
C THR A 18 -4.73 -5.02 5.21
N LEU A 19 -4.40 -5.42 3.98
CA LEU A 19 -4.75 -4.63 2.81
C LEU A 19 -6.27 -4.63 2.64
N ASN A 20 -6.86 -3.45 2.69
CA ASN A 20 -8.31 -3.30 2.52
C ASN A 20 -8.64 -2.88 1.09
N ARG A 21 -7.92 -1.90 0.56
CA ARG A 21 -8.21 -1.33 -0.74
C ARG A 21 -6.97 -0.73 -1.38
N MET A 22 -6.90 -0.81 -2.71
CA MET A 22 -5.89 -0.12 -3.52
C MET A 22 -6.59 0.60 -4.66
N TYR A 23 -6.10 1.79 -4.99
CA TYR A 23 -6.64 2.55 -6.11
C TYR A 23 -5.59 3.53 -6.62
N ARG A 24 -5.75 3.94 -7.89
CA ARG A 24 -4.91 4.98 -8.47
C ARG A 24 -5.50 6.34 -8.09
N SER A 25 -4.67 7.21 -7.51
CA SER A 25 -5.11 8.52 -7.11
C SER A 25 -5.26 9.46 -8.31
N TYR A 26 -5.87 10.59 -8.07
CA TYR A 26 -5.97 11.66 -9.06
C TYR A 26 -4.59 12.11 -9.55
N GLU A 27 -3.58 12.07 -8.69
CA GLU A 27 -2.22 12.48 -9.02
C GLU A 27 -1.43 11.39 -9.75
N GLY A 28 -2.00 10.20 -9.90
CA GLY A 28 -1.41 9.10 -10.64
C GLY A 28 -0.67 8.07 -9.83
N ASP A 29 -0.42 8.31 -8.55
CA ASP A 29 0.21 7.31 -7.69
C ASP A 29 -0.82 6.28 -7.22
N ILE A 30 -0.33 5.12 -6.82
CA ILE A 30 -1.19 4.10 -6.24
C ILE A 30 -1.31 4.36 -4.74
N ARG A 31 -2.54 4.46 -4.28
CA ARG A 31 -2.86 4.65 -2.87
C ARG A 31 -3.33 3.34 -2.26
N VAL A 32 -2.98 3.14 -1.01
CA VAL A 32 -3.29 1.93 -0.27
C VAL A 32 -4.04 2.30 1.00
N ILE A 33 -5.11 1.58 1.27
CA ILE A 33 -5.85 1.72 2.53
C ILE A 33 -5.77 0.37 3.22
N SER A 34 -5.21 0.37 4.42
CA SER A 34 -5.17 -0.82 5.28
C SER A 34 -6.23 -0.71 6.37
N ARG A 35 -6.47 -1.81 7.04
CA ARG A 35 -7.37 -1.84 8.20
C ARG A 35 -6.71 -2.65 9.31
N ASN A 36 -6.70 -2.12 10.52
CA ASN A 36 -6.16 -2.83 11.66
C ASN A 36 -7.23 -3.70 12.31
N ARG A 37 -6.85 -4.42 13.38
CA ARG A 37 -7.76 -5.33 14.08
C ARG A 37 -8.93 -4.63 14.74
N LYS A 38 -8.78 -3.35 15.02
CA LYS A 38 -9.86 -2.54 15.62
C LYS A 38 -10.82 -1.98 14.57
N GLY A 39 -10.52 -2.21 13.28
CA GLY A 39 -11.34 -1.70 12.19
C GLY A 39 -10.98 -0.29 11.74
N ASN A 40 -9.93 0.31 12.29
CA ASN A 40 -9.48 1.63 11.88
C ASN A 40 -8.69 1.54 10.58
N GLU A 41 -8.91 2.49 9.68
CA GLU A 41 -8.20 2.56 8.41
C GLU A 41 -6.94 3.39 8.54
N HIS A 42 -5.92 2.98 7.80
CA HIS A 42 -4.67 3.72 7.69
C HIS A 42 -4.36 3.90 6.21
N ARG A 43 -3.92 5.08 5.83
CA ARG A 43 -3.71 5.44 4.42
C ARG A 43 -2.25 5.59 4.09
N TYR A 44 -1.88 5.10 2.90
CA TYR A 44 -0.52 5.15 2.39
C TYR A 44 -0.54 5.58 0.93
N THR A 45 0.54 6.22 0.52
CA THR A 45 0.87 6.31 -0.90
C THR A 45 2.01 5.36 -1.21
N THR A 46 2.35 5.22 -2.48
CA THR A 46 3.44 4.34 -2.91
C THR A 46 4.41 5.10 -3.80
N ARG A 47 5.65 4.61 -3.83
CA ARG A 47 6.65 5.09 -4.77
C ARG A 47 7.19 3.91 -5.55
N LEU A 48 7.21 4.03 -6.87
CA LEU A 48 7.84 3.04 -7.74
C LEU A 48 9.33 3.32 -7.82
N ASN A 49 10.14 2.35 -7.44
CA ASN A 49 11.59 2.46 -7.45
C ASN A 49 12.17 2.09 -8.82
N ALA A 50 13.43 2.41 -9.06
CA ALA A 50 14.08 2.17 -10.34
C ALA A 50 14.17 0.68 -10.70
N ASP A 51 14.20 -0.20 -9.71
CA ASP A 51 14.23 -1.65 -9.92
C ASP A 51 12.83 -2.27 -10.02
N MET A 52 11.82 -1.45 -10.18
CA MET A 52 10.41 -1.84 -10.27
C MET A 52 9.79 -2.30 -8.94
N SER A 53 10.53 -2.24 -7.83
CA SER A 53 9.95 -2.49 -6.52
C SER A 53 9.13 -1.28 -6.07
N VAL A 54 8.28 -1.50 -5.07
CA VAL A 54 7.35 -0.48 -4.58
C VAL A 54 7.64 -0.21 -3.11
N THR A 55 7.74 1.06 -2.75
CA THR A 55 7.90 1.49 -1.35
C THR A 55 6.59 2.07 -0.85
N LEU A 56 6.13 1.58 0.29
CA LEU A 56 4.92 2.07 0.96
C LEU A 56 5.29 3.25 1.86
N ILE A 57 4.55 4.35 1.72
CA ILE A 57 4.84 5.59 2.45
C ILE A 57 3.57 6.00 3.20
N SER A 58 3.68 6.12 4.52
CA SER A 58 2.56 6.57 5.36
C SER A 58 2.19 8.01 5.02
N MET A 59 0.91 8.26 4.93
CA MET A 59 0.38 9.60 4.65
C MET A 59 0.07 10.34 5.94
#